data_8213b2c305f3ba1d5c052c20b2cecf6a
#
_entry.id   8213b2c305f3ba1d5c052c20b2cecf6a
#
_cell.length_a   1.000
_cell.length_b   1.000
_cell.length_c   1.000
_cell.angle_alpha   90.00
_cell.angle_beta   90.00
_cell.angle_gamma   90.00
#
_symmetry.space_group_name_H-M   'P 1'
#
loop_
_entity.id
_entity.type
_entity.pdbx_description
1 polymer ?
#
loop_
_entity_poly.entity_id
_entity_poly.type
_entity_poly.pdbx_seq_one_letter_code
_entity_poly.pdbx_strand_id
1 'polypeptide(L)'
;MRFSSCLLLILLVCSAMPQSLSPKTLRSELKARGDKAGLVDRLAKWFGKDFSTGADSKADGLDVAWAIDAPGAKKVAVVTDDEQSFSLKRIGSTNAFALVLELPDSSGFLWHFEVDGKQVGPDRPLEVYRPDPYSVSNPDVPKGVVTQLKWSSQIYAGTERDWWIYVPAQYSAEKPACLMVFQDGQWSHGYSPVVLDNLIAKGEMPVTVAIFIAPGTFADGKSNRSREYDTLSDTYVRFLLEEMIPETQKKVNLREDAASWAIAGISSGGICAFTAAWQRPDKFSKVLSWVGSFSNIAGGESGIAGGHNYPALIRRNDPKPIRVFLQDGTHDVDNQFGNWWLCNLSMESAFKFKKYDYKFVGAKGFHSDKHGRAIFSDSLKWLWRDVR
;
A
#
# COMPACT_ATOMS: atom_id res chain seq x y z
N MET A 1 13.19 -74.91 22.78
CA MET A 1 12.36 -74.03 21.87
C MET A 1 12.94 -72.64 21.90
N ARG A 2 13.58 -72.21 20.80
CA ARG A 2 14.17 -70.88 20.68
C ARG A 2 13.19 -70.06 19.78
N PHE A 3 12.64 -69.00 20.39
CA PHE A 3 11.83 -68.01 19.63
C PHE A 3 12.78 -66.96 19.06
N SER A 4 12.84 -66.89 17.75
CA SER A 4 13.57 -65.85 16.99
C SER A 4 12.61 -64.68 16.77
N SER A 5 12.84 -63.55 17.41
CA SER A 5 12.08 -62.30 17.19
C SER A 5 12.66 -61.59 15.94
N CYS A 6 11.89 -61.56 14.87
CA CYS A 6 12.18 -60.75 13.68
C CYS A 6 11.74 -59.32 13.94
N LEU A 7 12.69 -58.38 14.07
CA LEU A 7 12.43 -56.94 14.21
C LEU A 7 12.22 -56.36 12.81
N LEU A 8 10.96 -56.02 12.50
CA LEU A 8 10.60 -55.37 11.24
C LEU A 8 10.91 -53.87 11.35
N LEU A 9 11.98 -53.43 10.69
CA LEU A 9 12.36 -52.02 10.64
C LEU A 9 11.46 -51.33 9.58
N ILE A 10 10.42 -50.62 10.04
CA ILE A 10 9.58 -49.76 9.17
C ILE A 10 10.36 -48.47 8.93
N LEU A 11 10.97 -48.34 7.74
CA LEU A 11 11.50 -47.07 7.26
C LEU A 11 10.32 -46.18 6.93
N LEU A 12 9.99 -45.24 7.82
CA LEU A 12 9.13 -44.11 7.53
C LEU A 12 9.87 -43.20 6.55
N VAL A 13 9.57 -43.35 5.26
CA VAL A 13 9.92 -42.34 4.25
C VAL A 13 9.02 -41.14 4.49
N CYS A 14 9.53 -40.19 5.25
CA CYS A 14 8.89 -38.89 5.40
C CYS A 14 9.00 -38.17 4.03
N SER A 15 7.99 -38.35 3.18
CA SER A 15 7.87 -37.55 1.98
C SER A 15 7.62 -36.11 2.40
N ALA A 16 8.70 -35.30 2.40
CA ALA A 16 8.59 -33.87 2.61
C ALA A 16 7.59 -33.32 1.56
N MET A 17 6.48 -32.74 2.01
CA MET A 17 5.58 -32.01 1.11
C MET A 17 6.40 -31.03 0.29
N PRO A 18 6.18 -30.92 -1.01
CA PRO A 18 6.95 -30.00 -1.83
C PRO A 18 6.72 -28.58 -1.28
N GLN A 19 7.79 -27.97 -0.85
CA GLN A 19 7.80 -26.60 -0.33
C GLN A 19 7.20 -25.66 -1.39
N SER A 20 6.29 -24.78 -1.00
CA SER A 20 5.68 -23.78 -1.90
C SER A 20 6.79 -22.94 -2.54
N LEU A 21 6.67 -22.68 -3.85
CA LEU A 21 7.65 -21.86 -4.55
C LEU A 21 7.61 -20.41 -4.02
N SER A 22 8.82 -19.87 -3.84
CA SER A 22 9.08 -18.44 -3.65
C SER A 22 10.26 -18.06 -4.56
N PRO A 23 10.53 -16.77 -4.82
CA PRO A 23 11.72 -16.37 -5.55
C PRO A 23 13.02 -16.98 -4.99
N LYS A 24 13.18 -16.99 -3.66
CA LYS A 24 14.36 -17.56 -2.98
C LYS A 24 14.49 -19.06 -3.18
N THR A 25 13.40 -19.82 -3.03
CA THR A 25 13.41 -21.28 -3.27
C THR A 25 13.66 -21.58 -4.74
N LEU A 26 13.05 -20.84 -5.67
CA LEU A 26 13.31 -21.00 -7.11
C LEU A 26 14.77 -20.72 -7.47
N ARG A 27 15.38 -19.67 -6.91
CA ARG A 27 16.81 -19.37 -7.12
C ARG A 27 17.70 -20.55 -6.72
N SER A 28 17.41 -21.18 -5.59
CA SER A 28 18.15 -22.34 -5.11
C SER A 28 17.95 -23.55 -6.00
N GLU A 29 16.73 -23.81 -6.46
CA GLU A 29 16.42 -24.92 -7.33
C GLU A 29 17.00 -24.76 -8.73
N LEU A 30 17.06 -23.55 -9.27
CA LEU A 30 17.70 -23.28 -10.57
C LEU A 30 19.21 -23.57 -10.54
N LYS A 31 19.86 -23.42 -9.38
CA LYS A 31 21.29 -23.73 -9.17
C LYS A 31 21.55 -25.19 -8.91
N ALA A 32 20.61 -25.94 -8.35
CA ALA A 32 20.77 -27.36 -8.02
C ALA A 32 20.99 -28.21 -9.29
N ARG A 33 21.75 -29.32 -9.16
CA ARG A 33 21.90 -30.32 -10.22
C ARG A 33 20.79 -31.36 -10.13
N GLY A 34 20.35 -31.93 -11.24
CA GLY A 34 19.37 -33.03 -11.31
C GLY A 34 18.19 -32.76 -12.23
N ASP A 35 17.20 -33.67 -12.20
CA ASP A 35 15.98 -33.55 -13.01
C ASP A 35 15.13 -32.34 -12.58
N LYS A 36 14.67 -31.58 -13.56
CA LYS A 36 13.90 -30.34 -13.39
C LYS A 36 12.44 -30.46 -13.86
N ALA A 37 11.99 -31.65 -14.30
CA ALA A 37 10.63 -31.82 -14.81
C ALA A 37 9.57 -31.40 -13.76
N GLY A 38 9.69 -31.85 -12.52
CA GLY A 38 8.79 -31.46 -11.43
C GLY A 38 8.85 -29.96 -11.05
N LEU A 39 9.93 -29.24 -11.41
CA LEU A 39 10.02 -27.79 -11.22
C LEU A 39 9.11 -27.06 -12.20
N VAL A 40 9.03 -27.51 -13.47
CA VAL A 40 8.17 -26.90 -14.49
C VAL A 40 6.70 -26.98 -14.09
N ASP A 41 6.25 -28.14 -13.58
CA ASP A 41 4.87 -28.31 -13.10
C ASP A 41 4.55 -27.35 -11.93
N ARG A 42 5.51 -27.17 -11.01
CA ARG A 42 5.34 -26.22 -9.89
C ARG A 42 5.34 -24.77 -10.36
N LEU A 43 6.14 -24.41 -11.37
CA LEU A 43 6.10 -23.08 -11.99
C LEU A 43 4.77 -22.84 -12.68
N ALA A 44 4.27 -23.80 -13.46
CA ALA A 44 2.97 -23.71 -14.11
C ALA A 44 1.85 -23.52 -13.09
N LYS A 45 1.90 -24.22 -11.96
CA LYS A 45 0.94 -24.01 -10.86
C LYS A 45 1.10 -22.64 -10.18
N TRP A 46 2.33 -22.17 -9.98
CA TRP A 46 2.63 -20.91 -9.25
C TRP A 46 2.29 -19.67 -10.08
N PHE A 47 2.60 -19.68 -11.40
CA PHE A 47 2.28 -18.61 -12.34
C PHE A 47 0.86 -18.73 -12.93
N GLY A 48 0.27 -19.94 -12.93
CA GLY A 48 -1.03 -20.19 -13.54
C GLY A 48 -0.98 -19.94 -15.06
N LYS A 49 -2.04 -19.32 -15.61
CA LYS A 49 -2.12 -18.97 -17.04
C LYS A 49 -0.98 -18.04 -17.48
N ASP A 50 -0.43 -17.25 -16.56
CA ASP A 50 0.64 -16.30 -16.88
C ASP A 50 1.95 -16.98 -17.23
N PHE A 51 2.12 -18.27 -16.89
CA PHE A 51 3.29 -19.06 -17.29
C PHE A 51 3.40 -19.24 -18.81
N SER A 52 2.28 -19.35 -19.52
CA SER A 52 2.28 -19.47 -21.00
C SER A 52 2.17 -18.12 -21.71
N THR A 53 1.61 -17.11 -21.07
CA THR A 53 1.41 -15.78 -21.67
C THR A 53 2.54 -14.79 -21.34
N GLY A 54 3.39 -15.11 -20.37
CA GLY A 54 4.40 -14.18 -19.88
C GLY A 54 3.78 -12.93 -19.23
N ALA A 55 2.64 -13.12 -18.53
CA ALA A 55 1.84 -11.99 -18.09
C ALA A 55 2.18 -11.49 -16.67
N ASP A 56 3.04 -12.16 -15.90
CA ASP A 56 3.30 -11.78 -14.51
C ASP A 56 4.74 -12.08 -14.06
N SER A 57 5.14 -11.43 -13.00
CA SER A 57 6.32 -11.72 -12.19
C SER A 57 5.89 -12.02 -10.75
N LYS A 58 6.74 -12.68 -9.98
CA LYS A 58 6.47 -12.97 -8.57
C LYS A 58 7.56 -12.33 -7.72
N ALA A 59 7.17 -11.41 -6.84
CA ALA A 59 8.09 -10.72 -5.94
C ALA A 59 7.88 -11.15 -4.48
N ASP A 60 8.97 -11.19 -3.72
CA ASP A 60 9.01 -11.38 -2.27
C ASP A 60 10.13 -10.48 -1.71
N GLY A 61 9.76 -9.34 -1.15
CA GLY A 61 10.68 -8.27 -0.81
C GLY A 61 11.42 -7.78 -2.07
N LEU A 62 12.74 -7.86 -2.07
CA LEU A 62 13.59 -7.44 -3.19
C LEU A 62 13.87 -8.58 -4.19
N ASP A 63 13.49 -9.80 -3.89
CA ASP A 63 13.67 -10.95 -4.77
C ASP A 63 12.50 -11.05 -5.76
N VAL A 64 12.79 -11.08 -7.05
CA VAL A 64 11.81 -11.18 -8.13
C VAL A 64 12.10 -12.38 -9.01
N ALA A 65 11.06 -13.17 -9.30
CA ALA A 65 11.08 -14.29 -10.20
C ALA A 65 10.28 -14.00 -11.47
N TRP A 66 10.84 -14.33 -12.61
CA TRP A 66 10.19 -14.39 -13.90
C TRP A 66 10.27 -15.80 -14.42
N ALA A 67 9.19 -16.30 -15.00
CA ALA A 67 9.18 -17.58 -15.68
C ALA A 67 8.16 -17.58 -16.82
N ILE A 68 8.50 -18.28 -17.90
CA ILE A 68 7.63 -18.42 -19.08
C ILE A 68 7.85 -19.78 -19.73
N ASP A 69 6.78 -20.40 -20.22
CA ASP A 69 6.83 -21.53 -21.16
C ASP A 69 6.85 -20.97 -22.59
N ALA A 70 7.98 -21.17 -23.29
CA ALA A 70 8.23 -20.61 -24.61
C ALA A 70 8.67 -21.72 -25.58
N PRO A 71 7.72 -22.50 -26.16
CA PRO A 71 8.02 -23.59 -27.06
C PRO A 71 8.83 -23.12 -28.25
N GLY A 72 9.94 -23.85 -28.53
CA GLY A 72 10.82 -23.60 -29.69
C GLY A 72 11.75 -22.39 -29.52
N ALA A 73 11.60 -21.57 -28.47
CA ALA A 73 12.47 -20.42 -28.25
C ALA A 73 13.94 -20.82 -28.05
N LYS A 74 14.85 -20.04 -28.61
CA LYS A 74 16.30 -20.19 -28.41
C LYS A 74 16.79 -19.31 -27.27
N LYS A 75 16.26 -18.09 -27.19
CA LYS A 75 16.60 -17.08 -26.16
C LYS A 75 15.33 -16.45 -25.58
N VAL A 76 15.34 -16.23 -24.28
CA VAL A 76 14.31 -15.46 -23.59
C VAL A 76 14.99 -14.46 -22.67
N ALA A 77 14.53 -13.23 -22.67
CA ALA A 77 14.99 -12.18 -21.77
C ALA A 77 13.82 -11.40 -21.17
N VAL A 78 14.05 -10.79 -20.01
CA VAL A 78 13.24 -9.67 -19.50
C VAL A 78 13.94 -8.40 -19.96
N VAL A 79 13.19 -7.52 -20.61
CA VAL A 79 13.67 -6.21 -21.06
C VAL A 79 12.89 -5.14 -20.31
N THR A 80 13.57 -4.11 -19.86
CA THR A 80 13.02 -2.99 -19.08
C THR A 80 12.94 -1.72 -19.92
N ASP A 81 12.12 -0.77 -19.51
CA ASP A 81 11.93 0.53 -20.18
C ASP A 81 13.19 1.42 -20.16
N ASP A 82 14.17 1.15 -19.31
CA ASP A 82 15.52 1.72 -19.37
C ASP A 82 16.51 0.88 -20.18
N GLU A 83 15.98 0.04 -21.08
CA GLU A 83 16.75 -0.79 -22.04
C GLU A 83 17.70 -1.83 -21.43
N GLN A 84 17.54 -2.17 -20.15
CA GLN A 84 18.28 -3.28 -19.56
C GLN A 84 17.68 -4.61 -20.03
N SER A 85 18.54 -5.62 -20.26
CA SER A 85 18.13 -6.94 -20.71
C SER A 85 18.71 -8.03 -19.81
N PHE A 86 17.85 -8.87 -19.25
CA PHE A 86 18.21 -9.96 -18.33
C PHE A 86 17.81 -11.30 -18.93
N SER A 87 18.80 -12.10 -19.35
CA SER A 87 18.56 -13.40 -19.95
C SER A 87 18.01 -14.42 -18.95
N LEU A 88 16.91 -15.10 -19.31
CA LEU A 88 16.40 -16.24 -18.58
C LEU A 88 17.20 -17.52 -18.96
N LYS A 89 17.31 -18.42 -17.98
CA LYS A 89 17.89 -19.74 -18.20
C LYS A 89 16.81 -20.76 -18.53
N ARG A 90 17.07 -21.58 -19.57
CA ARG A 90 16.23 -22.73 -19.88
C ARG A 90 16.29 -23.74 -18.74
N ILE A 91 15.18 -24.34 -18.39
CA ILE A 91 15.06 -25.37 -17.36
C ILE A 91 15.28 -26.76 -17.99
N GLY A 92 16.48 -27.26 -17.88
CA GLY A 92 16.84 -28.55 -18.50
C GLY A 92 16.60 -28.59 -20.02
N SER A 93 15.96 -29.65 -20.52
CA SER A 93 15.54 -29.81 -21.91
C SER A 93 14.10 -29.37 -22.18
N THR A 94 13.45 -28.70 -21.27
CA THR A 94 12.05 -28.28 -21.38
C THR A 94 11.90 -26.98 -22.19
N ASN A 95 10.65 -26.53 -22.41
CA ASN A 95 10.35 -25.24 -23.02
C ASN A 95 10.32 -24.09 -22.03
N ALA A 96 10.47 -24.40 -20.74
CA ALA A 96 10.39 -23.40 -19.67
C ALA A 96 11.70 -22.64 -19.49
N PHE A 97 11.58 -21.35 -19.28
CA PHE A 97 12.68 -20.45 -18.91
C PHE A 97 12.37 -19.74 -17.61
N ALA A 98 13.38 -19.50 -16.79
CA ALA A 98 13.21 -18.77 -15.55
C ALA A 98 14.43 -17.92 -15.20
N LEU A 99 14.17 -16.87 -14.42
CA LEU A 99 15.16 -15.96 -13.86
C LEU A 99 14.72 -15.57 -12.46
N VAL A 100 15.67 -15.42 -11.55
CA VAL A 100 15.44 -14.76 -10.25
C VAL A 100 16.54 -13.75 -10.03
N LEU A 101 16.15 -12.49 -9.80
CA LEU A 101 17.04 -11.40 -9.43
C LEU A 101 16.68 -10.88 -8.04
N GLU A 102 17.69 -10.41 -7.32
CA GLU A 102 17.52 -9.50 -6.21
C GLU A 102 17.73 -8.10 -6.75
N LEU A 103 16.68 -7.29 -6.69
CA LEU A 103 16.71 -5.93 -7.19
C LEU A 103 17.15 -4.96 -6.08
N PRO A 104 17.74 -3.81 -6.42
CA PRO A 104 17.95 -2.73 -5.46
C PRO A 104 16.63 -2.30 -4.80
N ASP A 105 16.72 -1.87 -3.55
CA ASP A 105 15.58 -1.29 -2.85
C ASP A 105 15.04 -0.06 -3.60
N SER A 106 13.72 0.10 -3.63
CA SER A 106 13.04 1.17 -4.36
C SER A 106 13.21 1.10 -5.89
N SER A 107 13.42 -0.10 -6.44
CA SER A 107 13.40 -0.32 -7.89
C SER A 107 11.97 -0.27 -8.41
N GLY A 108 11.78 0.46 -9.52
CA GLY A 108 10.51 0.49 -10.25
C GLY A 108 10.78 0.73 -11.73
N PHE A 109 10.14 -0.07 -12.60
CA PHE A 109 10.29 0.00 -14.06
C PHE A 109 9.15 -0.74 -14.77
N LEU A 110 8.93 -0.43 -16.03
CA LEU A 110 8.12 -1.25 -16.93
C LEU A 110 8.99 -2.37 -17.50
N TRP A 111 8.42 -3.55 -17.73
CA TRP A 111 9.13 -4.68 -18.27
C TRP A 111 8.25 -5.53 -19.20
N HIS A 112 8.87 -6.23 -20.12
CA HIS A 112 8.24 -7.27 -20.95
C HIS A 112 9.21 -8.44 -21.18
N PHE A 113 8.67 -9.57 -21.65
CA PHE A 113 9.51 -10.64 -22.18
C PHE A 113 9.89 -10.36 -23.64
N GLU A 114 11.13 -10.67 -23.97
CA GLU A 114 11.59 -10.80 -25.34
C GLU A 114 11.93 -12.26 -25.63
N VAL A 115 11.32 -12.83 -26.66
CA VAL A 115 11.54 -14.22 -27.12
C VAL A 115 12.13 -14.16 -28.52
N ASP A 116 13.38 -14.64 -28.69
CA ASP A 116 14.12 -14.61 -29.95
C ASP A 116 14.11 -13.23 -30.65
N GLY A 117 14.27 -12.15 -29.87
CA GLY A 117 14.29 -10.75 -30.33
C GLY A 117 12.92 -10.15 -30.62
N LYS A 118 11.83 -10.76 -30.17
CA LYS A 118 10.47 -10.24 -30.32
C LYS A 118 9.81 -10.04 -28.96
N GLN A 119 9.23 -8.86 -28.76
CA GLN A 119 8.44 -8.58 -27.55
C GLN A 119 7.22 -9.50 -27.45
N VAL A 120 6.98 -10.02 -26.26
CA VAL A 120 5.83 -10.84 -25.91
C VAL A 120 4.99 -10.11 -24.85
N GLY A 121 3.78 -9.76 -25.23
CA GLY A 121 2.84 -9.02 -24.40
C GLY A 121 3.17 -7.52 -24.28
N PRO A 122 2.32 -6.75 -23.58
CA PRO A 122 2.57 -5.32 -23.29
C PRO A 122 3.60 -5.14 -22.17
N ASP A 123 4.12 -3.93 -22.05
CA ASP A 123 4.89 -3.52 -20.87
C ASP A 123 4.07 -3.62 -19.58
N ARG A 124 4.71 -4.09 -18.52
CA ARG A 124 4.09 -4.35 -17.22
C ARG A 124 4.83 -3.63 -16.10
N PRO A 125 4.10 -3.07 -15.13
CA PRO A 125 4.73 -2.43 -14.00
C PRO A 125 5.35 -3.46 -13.04
N LEU A 126 6.55 -3.18 -12.58
CA LEU A 126 7.18 -3.85 -11.45
C LEU A 126 7.76 -2.80 -10.52
N GLU A 127 7.47 -2.94 -9.23
CA GLU A 127 8.11 -2.18 -8.19
C GLU A 127 8.35 -3.07 -6.97
N VAL A 128 9.51 -2.91 -6.36
CA VAL A 128 9.91 -3.65 -5.16
C VAL A 128 10.52 -2.73 -4.13
N TYR A 129 10.19 -3.02 -2.89
CA TYR A 129 10.66 -2.29 -1.72
C TYR A 129 11.05 -3.27 -0.62
N ARG A 130 11.98 -2.87 0.21
CA ARG A 130 12.26 -3.58 1.45
C ARG A 130 11.03 -3.45 2.35
N PRO A 131 10.45 -4.54 2.85
CA PRO A 131 9.30 -4.47 3.73
C PRO A 131 9.59 -3.64 4.98
N ASP A 132 8.62 -2.84 5.41
CA ASP A 132 8.69 -2.12 6.68
C ASP A 132 8.88 -3.12 7.83
N PRO A 133 9.92 -2.98 8.68
CA PRO A 133 10.17 -3.91 9.77
C PRO A 133 9.04 -3.95 10.82
N TYR A 134 8.20 -2.91 10.88
CA TYR A 134 7.03 -2.85 11.75
C TYR A 134 5.77 -3.47 11.13
N SER A 135 5.80 -3.87 9.85
CA SER A 135 4.68 -4.52 9.17
C SER A 135 4.53 -6.01 9.52
N VAL A 136 5.46 -6.57 10.27
CA VAL A 136 5.44 -7.98 10.70
C VAL A 136 4.89 -8.08 12.12
N SER A 137 3.91 -8.97 12.32
CA SER A 137 3.36 -9.21 13.65
C SER A 137 4.42 -9.77 14.60
N ASN A 138 4.61 -9.10 15.73
CA ASN A 138 5.49 -9.56 16.79
C ASN A 138 4.65 -10.26 17.89
N PRO A 139 4.91 -11.51 18.24
CA PRO A 139 4.16 -12.23 19.28
C PRO A 139 4.30 -11.60 20.68
N ASP A 140 5.39 -10.87 20.94
CA ASP A 140 5.66 -10.21 22.21
C ASP A 140 4.95 -8.83 22.33
N VAL A 141 4.32 -8.35 21.27
CA VAL A 141 3.60 -7.07 21.24
C VAL A 141 2.10 -7.32 21.43
N PRO A 142 1.48 -6.75 22.48
CA PRO A 142 0.05 -6.82 22.67
C PRO A 142 -0.71 -6.21 21.49
N LYS A 143 -1.68 -6.94 20.97
CA LYS A 143 -2.47 -6.52 19.80
C LYS A 143 -3.68 -5.70 20.22
N GLY A 144 -3.91 -4.61 19.52
CA GLY A 144 -5.15 -3.87 19.60
C GLY A 144 -6.33 -4.63 18.97
N VAL A 145 -7.54 -4.12 19.22
CA VAL A 145 -8.78 -4.72 18.73
C VAL A 145 -9.35 -3.88 17.59
N VAL A 146 -9.68 -4.53 16.47
CA VAL A 146 -10.38 -3.93 15.34
C VAL A 146 -11.82 -4.39 15.36
N THR A 147 -12.77 -3.45 15.39
CA THR A 147 -14.20 -3.72 15.36
C THR A 147 -14.83 -3.11 14.11
N GLN A 148 -15.50 -3.92 13.30
CA GLN A 148 -16.24 -3.46 12.13
C GLN A 148 -17.63 -2.98 12.52
N LEU A 149 -18.08 -1.89 11.91
CA LEU A 149 -19.35 -1.21 12.14
C LEU A 149 -19.92 -0.74 10.80
N LYS A 150 -21.20 -0.37 10.80
CA LYS A 150 -21.87 0.24 9.65
C LYS A 150 -22.37 1.61 10.00
N TRP A 151 -22.46 2.47 8.98
CA TRP A 151 -22.97 3.83 9.14
C TRP A 151 -23.80 4.26 7.93
N SER A 152 -24.97 4.84 8.18
CA SER A 152 -25.81 5.52 7.19
C SER A 152 -25.66 7.03 7.40
N SER A 153 -25.08 7.73 6.45
CA SER A 153 -24.75 9.14 6.60
C SER A 153 -25.96 10.05 6.39
N GLN A 154 -26.07 11.10 7.19
CA GLN A 154 -27.02 12.18 6.98
C GLN A 154 -26.44 13.25 6.04
N ILE A 155 -25.15 13.57 6.18
CA ILE A 155 -24.45 14.54 5.32
C ILE A 155 -24.36 14.03 3.89
N TYR A 156 -24.03 12.74 3.72
CA TYR A 156 -24.06 12.04 2.43
C TYR A 156 -25.34 11.18 2.33
N ALA A 157 -26.49 11.85 2.40
CA ALA A 157 -27.80 11.19 2.46
C ALA A 157 -27.97 10.11 1.37
N GLY A 158 -28.53 8.96 1.76
CA GLY A 158 -28.75 7.81 0.90
C GLY A 158 -27.51 6.92 0.72
N THR A 159 -26.42 7.19 1.41
CA THR A 159 -25.22 6.33 1.37
C THR A 159 -25.05 5.54 2.66
N GLU A 160 -24.61 4.30 2.51
CA GLU A 160 -24.15 3.43 3.59
C GLU A 160 -22.67 3.12 3.41
N ARG A 161 -21.99 2.82 4.52
CA ARG A 161 -20.57 2.45 4.51
C ARG A 161 -20.21 1.53 5.65
N ASP A 162 -19.23 0.68 5.43
CA ASP A 162 -18.51 0.01 6.49
C ASP A 162 -17.43 0.95 7.04
N TRP A 163 -17.18 0.84 8.33
CA TRP A 163 -16.07 1.50 8.98
C TRP A 163 -15.55 0.64 10.13
N TRP A 164 -14.31 0.85 10.51
CA TRP A 164 -13.67 0.07 11.57
C TRP A 164 -13.07 1.01 12.59
N ILE A 165 -13.13 0.63 13.85
CA ILE A 165 -12.41 1.26 14.94
C ILE A 165 -11.34 0.31 15.45
N TYR A 166 -10.10 0.79 15.50
CA TYR A 166 -8.97 0.12 16.13
C TYR A 166 -8.69 0.80 17.46
N VAL A 167 -8.65 0.01 18.52
CA VAL A 167 -8.29 0.45 19.88
C VAL A 167 -7.03 -0.30 20.29
N PRO A 168 -5.89 0.39 20.50
CA PRO A 168 -4.64 -0.29 20.86
C PRO A 168 -4.73 -0.90 22.27
N ALA A 169 -3.96 -1.96 22.50
CA ALA A 169 -3.93 -2.65 23.79
C ALA A 169 -3.51 -1.74 24.98
N GLN A 170 -2.78 -0.67 24.70
CA GLN A 170 -2.32 0.30 25.69
C GLN A 170 -3.35 1.40 26.00
N TYR A 171 -4.50 1.38 25.35
CA TYR A 171 -5.56 2.35 25.62
C TYR A 171 -6.14 2.17 27.03
N SER A 172 -6.44 3.29 27.69
CA SER A 172 -7.18 3.36 28.94
C SER A 172 -8.21 4.48 28.87
N ALA A 173 -9.42 4.24 29.38
CA ALA A 173 -10.50 5.21 29.36
C ALA A 173 -10.19 6.47 30.20
N GLU A 174 -9.30 6.37 31.19
CA GLU A 174 -8.89 7.49 32.04
C GLU A 174 -7.89 8.43 31.34
N LYS A 175 -7.25 7.98 30.26
CA LYS A 175 -6.25 8.76 29.51
C LYS A 175 -6.72 8.96 28.08
N PRO A 176 -7.07 10.18 27.68
CA PRO A 176 -7.49 10.45 26.31
C PRO A 176 -6.42 10.05 25.29
N ALA A 177 -6.80 9.31 24.26
CA ALA A 177 -5.93 8.86 23.19
C ALA A 177 -5.85 9.86 22.04
N CYS A 178 -4.78 9.82 21.27
CA CYS A 178 -4.72 10.46 19.96
C CYS A 178 -5.67 9.78 18.96
N LEU A 179 -6.00 10.46 17.87
CA LEU A 179 -6.86 9.94 16.79
C LEU A 179 -6.11 9.93 15.46
N MET A 180 -6.25 8.84 14.70
CA MET A 180 -5.86 8.80 13.30
C MET A 180 -7.01 8.30 12.43
N VAL A 181 -7.38 9.07 11.40
CA VAL A 181 -8.45 8.74 10.46
C VAL A 181 -7.83 8.27 9.15
N PHE A 182 -8.27 7.11 8.67
CA PHE A 182 -7.85 6.54 7.39
C PHE A 182 -9.02 6.50 6.41
N GLN A 183 -8.83 7.08 5.23
CA GLN A 183 -9.73 6.88 4.10
C GLN A 183 -9.52 5.50 3.48
N ASP A 184 -10.49 5.06 2.66
CA ASP A 184 -10.48 3.73 2.05
C ASP A 184 -10.28 2.62 3.08
N GLY A 185 -11.06 2.69 4.16
CA GLY A 185 -10.96 1.83 5.34
C GLY A 185 -11.02 0.34 5.05
N GLN A 186 -11.73 -0.07 3.98
CA GLN A 186 -11.85 -1.46 3.54
C GLN A 186 -10.50 -2.11 3.18
N TRP A 187 -9.47 -1.30 2.90
CA TRP A 187 -8.11 -1.79 2.62
C TRP A 187 -7.15 -1.49 3.77
N SER A 188 -7.20 -0.26 4.31
CA SER A 188 -6.20 0.22 5.28
C SER A 188 -6.29 -0.48 6.63
N HIS A 189 -7.49 -0.95 7.05
CA HIS A 189 -7.66 -1.71 8.30
C HIS A 189 -6.93 -3.07 8.29
N GLY A 190 -6.61 -3.61 7.11
CA GLY A 190 -5.97 -4.91 6.97
C GLY A 190 -4.45 -4.91 7.23
N TYR A 191 -3.78 -3.76 7.13
CA TYR A 191 -2.33 -3.67 7.30
C TYR A 191 -1.87 -2.65 8.36
N SER A 192 -2.65 -1.61 8.62
CA SER A 192 -2.22 -0.54 9.54
C SER A 192 -2.14 -0.98 11.00
N PRO A 193 -3.06 -1.79 11.55
CA PRO A 193 -3.05 -2.14 12.97
C PRO A 193 -1.74 -2.75 13.46
N VAL A 194 -1.10 -3.63 12.68
CA VAL A 194 0.16 -4.27 13.07
C VAL A 194 1.30 -3.26 13.23
N VAL A 195 1.34 -2.24 12.36
CA VAL A 195 2.34 -1.17 12.44
C VAL A 195 2.07 -0.27 13.64
N LEU A 196 0.79 0.06 13.90
CA LEU A 196 0.39 0.83 15.07
C LEU A 196 0.72 0.10 16.38
N ASP A 197 0.38 -1.20 16.50
CA ASP A 197 0.71 -2.02 17.65
C ASP A 197 2.21 -1.98 17.98
N ASN A 198 3.05 -2.21 16.95
CA ASN A 198 4.49 -2.23 17.10
C ASN A 198 5.08 -0.88 17.51
N LEU A 199 4.60 0.22 16.91
CA LEU A 199 5.09 1.58 17.22
C LEU A 199 4.65 2.05 18.60
N ILE A 200 3.38 1.80 18.97
CA ILE A 200 2.84 2.19 20.29
C ILE A 200 3.52 1.40 21.40
N ALA A 201 3.70 0.09 21.21
CA ALA A 201 4.38 -0.76 22.21
C ALA A 201 5.82 -0.34 22.45
N LYS A 202 6.53 0.19 21.45
CA LYS A 202 7.90 0.72 21.58
C LYS A 202 7.96 2.16 22.10
N GLY A 203 6.82 2.84 22.24
CA GLY A 203 6.78 4.26 22.60
C GLY A 203 7.28 5.20 21.50
N GLU A 204 7.33 4.73 20.26
CA GLU A 204 7.75 5.51 19.08
C GLU A 204 6.58 6.27 18.45
N MET A 205 5.37 6.01 18.94
CA MET A 205 4.13 6.70 18.60
C MET A 205 3.25 6.79 19.86
N PRO A 206 2.49 7.88 20.07
CA PRO A 206 1.56 7.97 21.19
C PRO A 206 0.45 6.93 21.09
N VAL A 207 -0.20 6.62 22.22
CA VAL A 207 -1.41 5.79 22.23
C VAL A 207 -2.45 6.44 21.33
N THR A 208 -2.77 5.79 20.21
CA THR A 208 -3.59 6.34 19.14
C THR A 208 -4.71 5.36 18.77
N VAL A 209 -5.94 5.80 18.89
CA VAL A 209 -7.10 5.13 18.30
C VAL A 209 -7.12 5.44 16.81
N ALA A 210 -7.39 4.45 15.98
CA ALA A 210 -7.56 4.66 14.55
C ALA A 210 -9.00 4.33 14.11
N ILE A 211 -9.54 5.13 13.19
CA ILE A 211 -10.77 4.81 12.48
C ILE A 211 -10.48 4.69 10.99
N PHE A 212 -11.03 3.64 10.40
CA PHE A 212 -10.88 3.31 8.99
C PHE A 212 -12.25 3.43 8.34
N ILE A 213 -12.41 4.32 7.37
CA ILE A 213 -13.71 4.68 6.83
C ILE A 213 -13.74 4.34 5.35
N ALA A 214 -14.63 3.43 4.95
CA ALA A 214 -14.91 3.19 3.54
C ALA A 214 -15.73 4.35 2.94
N PRO A 215 -15.60 4.65 1.65
CA PRO A 215 -16.48 5.59 0.98
C PRO A 215 -17.92 5.11 1.00
N GLY A 216 -18.86 6.03 0.95
CA GLY A 216 -20.30 5.72 0.90
C GLY A 216 -20.68 5.00 -0.39
N THR A 217 -21.66 4.11 -0.27
CA THR A 217 -22.26 3.40 -1.40
C THR A 217 -23.76 3.61 -1.38
N PHE A 218 -24.35 3.98 -2.50
CA PHE A 218 -25.79 4.09 -2.66
C PHE A 218 -26.47 2.73 -2.76
N ALA A 219 -27.78 2.69 -2.55
CA ALA A 219 -28.56 1.45 -2.61
C ALA A 219 -28.49 0.73 -3.97
N ASP A 220 -28.18 1.45 -5.06
CA ASP A 220 -27.96 0.89 -6.40
C ASP A 220 -26.52 0.36 -6.61
N GLY A 221 -25.70 0.36 -5.57
CA GLY A 221 -24.32 -0.11 -5.60
C GLY A 221 -23.29 0.91 -6.09
N LYS A 222 -23.72 2.11 -6.50
CA LYS A 222 -22.80 3.16 -6.94
C LYS A 222 -22.00 3.73 -5.78
N SER A 223 -20.69 3.82 -5.99
CA SER A 223 -19.77 4.45 -5.03
C SER A 223 -19.91 5.97 -5.06
N ASN A 224 -19.88 6.57 -3.86
CA ASN A 224 -19.82 8.03 -3.71
C ASN A 224 -18.38 8.54 -3.54
N ARG A 225 -17.36 7.68 -3.75
CA ARG A 225 -15.95 7.94 -3.40
C ARG A 225 -15.41 9.24 -4.00
N SER A 226 -15.55 9.45 -5.31
CA SER A 226 -15.00 10.64 -5.96
C SER A 226 -15.67 11.91 -5.45
N ARG A 227 -16.98 11.90 -5.24
CA ARG A 227 -17.69 13.06 -4.69
C ARG A 227 -17.26 13.38 -3.25
N GLU A 228 -17.04 12.35 -2.43
CA GLU A 228 -16.59 12.52 -1.05
C GLU A 228 -15.14 12.99 -0.97
N TYR A 229 -14.25 12.43 -1.80
CA TYR A 229 -12.81 12.58 -1.65
C TYR A 229 -12.19 13.65 -2.52
N ASP A 230 -12.65 13.81 -3.77
CA ASP A 230 -12.00 14.72 -4.73
C ASP A 230 -12.58 16.15 -4.69
N THR A 231 -13.68 16.38 -3.97
CA THR A 231 -14.31 17.71 -3.88
C THR A 231 -13.58 18.59 -2.86
N LEU A 232 -13.15 19.78 -3.30
CA LEU A 232 -12.47 20.77 -2.45
C LEU A 232 -13.49 21.57 -1.59
N SER A 233 -14.15 20.90 -0.66
CA SER A 233 -15.16 21.51 0.22
C SER A 233 -14.95 21.06 1.66
N ASP A 234 -15.69 21.67 2.59
CA ASP A 234 -15.73 21.28 3.98
C ASP A 234 -16.64 20.06 4.26
N THR A 235 -17.38 19.59 3.26
CA THR A 235 -18.42 18.58 3.45
C THR A 235 -17.87 17.30 4.07
N TYR A 236 -16.70 16.81 3.59
CA TYR A 236 -16.12 15.58 4.14
C TYR A 236 -15.64 15.76 5.58
N VAL A 237 -14.99 16.86 5.90
CA VAL A 237 -14.54 17.10 7.28
C VAL A 237 -15.71 17.34 8.22
N ARG A 238 -16.82 17.91 7.74
CA ARG A 238 -18.06 17.99 8.51
C ARG A 238 -18.64 16.61 8.77
N PHE A 239 -18.68 15.73 7.75
CA PHE A 239 -19.06 14.33 7.95
C PHE A 239 -18.21 13.66 9.05
N LEU A 240 -16.90 13.87 9.05
CA LEU A 240 -16.05 13.36 10.12
C LEU A 240 -16.42 13.93 11.49
N LEU A 241 -16.58 15.25 11.60
CA LEU A 241 -16.76 15.96 12.86
C LEU A 241 -18.19 15.84 13.43
N GLU A 242 -19.20 15.76 12.56
CA GLU A 242 -20.61 15.76 12.96
C GLU A 242 -21.17 14.32 13.08
N GLU A 243 -20.56 13.33 12.40
CA GLU A 243 -21.06 11.95 12.40
C GLU A 243 -20.01 10.94 12.96
N MET A 244 -18.86 10.76 12.30
CA MET A 244 -17.96 9.65 12.60
C MET A 244 -17.19 9.78 13.93
N ILE A 245 -16.71 10.98 14.23
CA ILE A 245 -15.97 11.23 15.48
C ILE A 245 -16.88 11.16 16.71
N PRO A 246 -18.10 11.74 16.72
CA PRO A 246 -19.05 11.52 17.81
C PRO A 246 -19.40 10.04 18.05
N GLU A 247 -19.56 9.24 17.00
CA GLU A 247 -19.78 7.80 17.14
C GLU A 247 -18.55 7.08 17.73
N THR A 248 -17.35 7.53 17.38
CA THR A 248 -16.10 7.03 17.96
C THR A 248 -16.00 7.40 19.45
N GLN A 249 -16.32 8.62 19.82
CA GLN A 249 -16.26 9.13 21.19
C GLN A 249 -17.27 8.45 22.15
N LYS A 250 -18.33 7.84 21.64
CA LYS A 250 -19.20 6.96 22.45
C LYS A 250 -18.48 5.71 22.98
N LYS A 251 -17.37 5.33 22.36
CA LYS A 251 -16.64 4.08 22.65
C LYS A 251 -15.28 4.32 23.32
N VAL A 252 -14.64 5.46 23.03
CA VAL A 252 -13.28 5.79 23.47
C VAL A 252 -13.17 7.26 23.85
N ASN A 253 -12.26 7.55 24.80
CA ASN A 253 -11.91 8.90 25.19
C ASN A 253 -10.77 9.41 24.30
N LEU A 254 -11.00 10.52 23.57
CA LEU A 254 -10.05 11.12 22.63
C LEU A 254 -9.57 12.48 23.14
N ARG A 255 -8.30 12.80 22.85
CA ARG A 255 -7.80 14.17 22.95
C ARG A 255 -8.55 15.05 21.95
N GLU A 256 -8.73 16.32 22.27
CA GLU A 256 -9.48 17.26 21.44
C GLU A 256 -8.62 18.28 20.71
N ASP A 257 -7.32 18.35 21.05
CA ASP A 257 -6.38 19.28 20.44
C ASP A 257 -5.96 18.81 19.04
N ALA A 258 -5.74 19.76 18.12
CA ALA A 258 -5.37 19.47 16.74
C ALA A 258 -4.04 18.70 16.61
N ALA A 259 -3.10 18.90 17.56
CA ALA A 259 -1.81 18.21 17.55
C ALA A 259 -1.96 16.71 17.78
N SER A 260 -3.08 16.27 18.34
CA SER A 260 -3.39 14.88 18.64
C SER A 260 -4.22 14.18 17.57
N TRP A 261 -4.52 14.84 16.44
CA TRP A 261 -5.33 14.26 15.37
C TRP A 261 -4.58 14.24 14.04
N ALA A 262 -4.57 13.08 13.41
CA ALA A 262 -3.99 12.82 12.10
C ALA A 262 -5.03 12.27 11.13
N ILE A 263 -4.82 12.49 9.83
CA ILE A 263 -5.66 11.97 8.77
C ILE A 263 -4.80 11.45 7.62
N ALA A 264 -5.17 10.30 7.07
CA ALA A 264 -4.36 9.59 6.09
C ALA A 264 -5.19 9.06 4.92
N GLY A 265 -4.59 8.98 3.74
CA GLY A 265 -5.24 8.37 2.59
C GLY A 265 -4.32 8.15 1.41
N ILE A 266 -4.84 7.42 0.43
CA ILE A 266 -4.15 7.00 -0.79
C ILE A 266 -4.94 7.54 -1.98
N SER A 267 -4.26 8.07 -3.01
CA SER A 267 -4.92 8.54 -4.23
C SER A 267 -5.95 9.65 -3.91
N SER A 268 -7.21 9.48 -4.30
CA SER A 268 -8.31 10.38 -3.89
C SER A 268 -8.43 10.47 -2.36
N GLY A 269 -8.13 9.39 -1.60
CA GLY A 269 -8.06 9.46 -0.15
C GLY A 269 -6.95 10.39 0.36
N GLY A 270 -5.85 10.51 -0.37
CA GLY A 270 -4.74 11.40 -0.05
C GLY A 270 -5.12 12.88 -0.17
N ILE A 271 -5.77 13.28 -1.25
CA ILE A 271 -6.29 14.64 -1.38
C ILE A 271 -7.42 14.91 -0.39
N CYS A 272 -8.29 13.93 -0.12
CA CYS A 272 -9.34 14.03 0.88
C CYS A 272 -8.76 14.32 2.27
N ALA A 273 -7.71 13.61 2.67
CA ALA A 273 -6.98 13.84 3.92
C ALA A 273 -6.43 15.28 4.00
N PHE A 274 -5.80 15.74 2.93
CA PHE A 274 -5.29 17.11 2.87
C PHE A 274 -6.43 18.14 2.91
N THR A 275 -7.52 17.91 2.16
CA THR A 275 -8.69 18.79 2.13
C THR A 275 -9.31 18.94 3.53
N ALA A 276 -9.48 17.83 4.25
CA ALA A 276 -10.03 17.86 5.62
C ALA A 276 -9.16 18.72 6.55
N ALA A 277 -7.84 18.55 6.54
CA ALA A 277 -6.91 19.34 7.33
C ALA A 277 -6.84 20.81 6.86
N TRP A 278 -6.92 21.05 5.57
CA TRP A 278 -6.97 22.40 5.00
C TRP A 278 -8.20 23.18 5.43
N GLN A 279 -9.35 22.54 5.47
CA GLN A 279 -10.62 23.15 5.89
C GLN A 279 -10.71 23.32 7.40
N ARG A 280 -10.20 22.35 8.17
CA ARG A 280 -10.27 22.35 9.65
C ARG A 280 -8.88 22.07 10.28
N PRO A 281 -7.91 23.01 10.11
CA PRO A 281 -6.59 22.90 10.71
C PRO A 281 -6.61 23.01 12.24
N ASP A 282 -7.70 23.51 12.82
CA ASP A 282 -8.00 23.52 14.25
C ASP A 282 -8.37 22.12 14.79
N LYS A 283 -8.62 21.15 13.92
CA LYS A 283 -8.94 19.75 14.27
C LYS A 283 -7.88 18.77 13.78
N PHE A 284 -7.48 18.86 12.52
CA PHE A 284 -6.48 17.98 11.93
C PHE A 284 -5.21 18.75 11.60
N SER A 285 -4.13 18.49 12.34
CA SER A 285 -2.85 19.14 12.09
C SER A 285 -1.81 18.24 11.42
N LYS A 286 -2.13 16.96 11.16
CA LYS A 286 -1.21 15.97 10.60
C LYS A 286 -1.85 15.24 9.42
N VAL A 287 -1.17 15.25 8.27
CA VAL A 287 -1.65 14.64 7.02
C VAL A 287 -0.63 13.65 6.51
N LEU A 288 -1.09 12.43 6.18
CA LEU A 288 -0.36 11.42 5.44
C LEU A 288 -1.06 11.20 4.09
N SER A 289 -0.36 11.47 2.99
CA SER A 289 -0.88 11.28 1.63
C SER A 289 0.09 10.44 0.82
N TRP A 290 -0.37 9.28 0.36
CA TRP A 290 0.35 8.44 -0.58
C TRP A 290 -0.28 8.55 -1.96
N VAL A 291 0.54 8.74 -3.00
CA VAL A 291 0.12 8.89 -4.40
C VAL A 291 -1.11 9.80 -4.54
N GLY A 292 -1.10 10.93 -3.81
CA GLY A 292 -2.26 11.80 -3.65
C GLY A 292 -2.76 12.39 -4.97
N SER A 293 -4.08 12.33 -5.20
CA SER A 293 -4.73 12.82 -6.43
C SER A 293 -4.86 14.35 -6.45
N PHE A 294 -3.73 15.08 -6.33
CA PHE A 294 -3.73 16.55 -6.46
C PHE A 294 -3.92 17.00 -7.92
N SER A 295 -4.63 16.20 -8.68
CA SER A 295 -4.99 16.37 -10.10
C SER A 295 -6.41 16.94 -10.25
N ASN A 296 -6.92 17.03 -11.48
CA ASN A 296 -8.19 17.67 -11.79
C ASN A 296 -9.38 16.70 -11.87
N ILE A 297 -9.47 15.69 -11.02
CA ILE A 297 -10.57 14.71 -11.05
C ILE A 297 -11.92 15.43 -10.90
N ALA A 298 -12.11 16.23 -9.85
CA ALA A 298 -13.38 16.92 -9.61
C ALA A 298 -13.71 17.98 -10.66
N GLY A 299 -12.70 18.58 -11.29
CA GLY A 299 -12.90 19.62 -12.30
C GLY A 299 -13.31 19.11 -13.68
N GLY A 300 -13.12 17.81 -13.95
CA GLY A 300 -13.33 17.21 -15.28
C GLY A 300 -14.79 17.11 -15.71
N GLU A 301 -15.73 16.96 -14.79
CA GLU A 301 -17.14 16.68 -15.09
C GLU A 301 -18.11 17.83 -14.76
N SER A 302 -17.74 18.71 -13.84
CA SER A 302 -18.69 19.69 -13.25
C SER A 302 -18.22 21.12 -13.23
N GLY A 303 -17.03 21.44 -13.77
CA GLY A 303 -16.42 22.76 -13.63
C GLY A 303 -16.03 23.15 -12.20
N ILE A 304 -16.12 22.22 -11.24
CA ILE A 304 -15.68 22.42 -9.87
C ILE A 304 -14.15 22.40 -9.83
N ALA A 305 -13.56 23.25 -9.00
CA ALA A 305 -12.12 23.27 -8.82
C ALA A 305 -11.61 21.94 -8.27
N GLY A 306 -10.69 21.27 -9.00
CA GLY A 306 -10.03 20.03 -8.58
C GLY A 306 -8.74 20.27 -7.79
N GLY A 307 -8.09 19.19 -7.41
CA GLY A 307 -6.88 19.20 -6.55
C GLY A 307 -5.71 20.01 -7.11
N HIS A 308 -5.63 20.14 -8.44
CA HIS A 308 -4.62 20.97 -9.12
C HIS A 308 -4.64 22.45 -8.73
N ASN A 309 -5.69 22.93 -8.05
CA ASN A 309 -5.75 24.29 -7.50
C ASN A 309 -4.98 24.46 -6.19
N TYR A 310 -4.71 23.39 -5.44
CA TYR A 310 -4.04 23.49 -4.12
C TYR A 310 -2.68 24.18 -4.15
N PRO A 311 -1.77 23.94 -5.10
CA PRO A 311 -0.50 24.68 -5.14
C PRO A 311 -0.70 26.20 -5.20
N ALA A 312 -1.69 26.67 -5.97
CA ALA A 312 -2.01 28.10 -6.03
C ALA A 312 -2.70 28.61 -4.76
N LEU A 313 -3.61 27.83 -4.18
CA LEU A 313 -4.29 28.17 -2.91
C LEU A 313 -3.28 28.29 -1.78
N ILE A 314 -2.37 27.32 -1.64
CA ILE A 314 -1.31 27.33 -0.64
C ILE A 314 -0.46 28.60 -0.77
N ARG A 315 -0.02 28.94 -1.99
CA ARG A 315 0.83 30.11 -2.24
C ARG A 315 0.15 31.46 -1.93
N ARG A 316 -1.18 31.54 -2.10
CA ARG A 316 -1.96 32.78 -1.93
C ARG A 316 -2.48 33.01 -0.50
N ASN A 317 -2.55 31.96 0.33
CA ASN A 317 -3.05 32.04 1.68
C ASN A 317 -1.91 32.02 2.72
N ASP A 318 -2.19 32.47 3.93
CA ASP A 318 -1.27 32.29 5.04
C ASP A 318 -1.08 30.80 5.38
N PRO A 319 0.12 30.41 5.83
CA PRO A 319 0.38 29.03 6.20
C PRO A 319 -0.58 28.56 7.30
N LYS A 320 -1.24 27.44 7.05
CA LYS A 320 -2.06 26.76 8.05
C LYS A 320 -1.17 25.89 8.96
N PRO A 321 -1.50 25.70 10.25
CA PRO A 321 -0.69 24.91 11.17
C PRO A 321 -0.89 23.40 10.93
N ILE A 322 -0.58 22.93 9.73
CA ILE A 322 -0.64 21.54 9.33
C ILE A 322 0.73 21.01 8.92
N ARG A 323 1.02 19.79 9.34
CA ARG A 323 2.19 19.00 8.96
C ARG A 323 1.79 18.00 7.89
N VAL A 324 2.55 17.91 6.80
CA VAL A 324 2.17 17.09 5.64
C VAL A 324 3.29 16.15 5.25
N PHE A 325 2.99 14.84 5.25
CA PHE A 325 3.86 13.83 4.66
C PHE A 325 3.26 13.41 3.32
N LEU A 326 4.01 13.61 2.24
CA LEU A 326 3.66 13.18 0.90
C LEU A 326 4.58 12.05 0.46
N GLN A 327 4.04 11.04 -0.20
CA GLN A 327 4.77 10.03 -0.93
C GLN A 327 4.19 9.89 -2.34
N ASP A 328 5.06 9.77 -3.35
CA ASP A 328 4.64 9.53 -4.73
C ASP A 328 5.72 8.78 -5.53
N GLY A 329 5.34 8.30 -6.73
CA GLY A 329 6.21 7.57 -7.63
C GLY A 329 6.39 8.25 -9.00
N THR A 330 7.59 8.13 -9.59
CA THR A 330 7.89 8.77 -10.90
C THR A 330 7.12 8.16 -12.07
N HIS A 331 6.57 6.94 -11.90
CA HIS A 331 5.73 6.24 -12.87
C HIS A 331 4.25 6.21 -12.46
N ASP A 332 3.83 7.20 -11.65
CA ASP A 332 2.43 7.33 -11.28
C ASP A 332 1.55 7.70 -12.49
N VAL A 333 0.25 7.71 -12.31
CA VAL A 333 -0.77 7.94 -13.36
C VAL A 333 -0.50 9.23 -14.12
N ASP A 334 -0.59 9.13 -15.44
CA ASP A 334 -0.61 10.26 -16.39
C ASP A 334 -1.82 10.08 -17.33
N ASN A 335 -2.83 10.95 -17.19
CA ASN A 335 -4.06 10.85 -17.96
C ASN A 335 -4.73 12.23 -18.14
N GLN A 336 -5.98 12.25 -18.66
CA GLN A 336 -6.74 13.49 -18.90
C GLN A 336 -6.96 14.39 -17.66
N PHE A 337 -6.80 13.85 -16.43
CA PHE A 337 -6.95 14.62 -15.20
C PHE A 337 -5.64 15.24 -14.72
N GLY A 338 -4.51 14.81 -15.28
CA GLY A 338 -3.19 15.32 -14.98
C GLY A 338 -2.15 14.21 -14.82
N ASN A 339 -0.92 14.63 -14.54
CA ASN A 339 0.18 13.77 -14.19
C ASN A 339 0.37 13.82 -12.66
N TRP A 340 0.15 12.71 -11.95
CA TRP A 340 0.16 12.66 -10.48
C TRP A 340 1.51 13.07 -9.89
N TRP A 341 2.61 12.56 -10.47
CA TRP A 341 3.96 12.92 -10.02
C TRP A 341 4.20 14.43 -10.11
N LEU A 342 3.88 15.08 -11.24
CA LEU A 342 4.04 16.51 -11.40
C LEU A 342 3.11 17.30 -10.47
N CYS A 343 1.90 16.81 -10.23
CA CYS A 343 0.96 17.42 -9.29
C CYS A 343 1.51 17.39 -7.86
N ASN A 344 2.06 16.26 -7.41
CA ASN A 344 2.68 16.13 -6.08
C ASN A 344 3.95 16.97 -5.95
N LEU A 345 4.79 17.06 -6.98
CA LEU A 345 5.91 18.01 -7.03
C LEU A 345 5.46 19.46 -6.94
N SER A 346 4.33 19.82 -7.55
CA SER A 346 3.74 21.17 -7.46
C SER A 346 3.27 21.45 -6.03
N MET A 347 2.69 20.48 -5.34
CA MET A 347 2.35 20.55 -3.91
C MET A 347 3.59 20.78 -3.07
N GLU A 348 4.64 19.96 -3.25
CA GLU A 348 5.93 20.13 -2.56
C GLU A 348 6.50 21.54 -2.75
N SER A 349 6.53 22.01 -3.99
CA SER A 349 7.01 23.36 -4.32
C SER A 349 6.21 24.46 -3.61
N ALA A 350 4.90 24.29 -3.47
CA ALA A 350 4.06 25.24 -2.74
C ALA A 350 4.30 25.21 -1.24
N PHE A 351 4.44 24.02 -0.64
CA PHE A 351 4.80 23.88 0.78
C PHE A 351 6.16 24.48 1.09
N LYS A 352 7.16 24.22 0.26
CA LYS A 352 8.49 24.81 0.38
C LYS A 352 8.45 26.34 0.33
N PHE A 353 7.72 26.92 -0.62
CA PHE A 353 7.55 28.36 -0.77
C PHE A 353 6.94 29.01 0.46
N LYS A 354 5.93 28.38 1.06
CA LYS A 354 5.20 28.87 2.24
C LYS A 354 5.80 28.39 3.57
N LYS A 355 6.92 27.66 3.54
CA LYS A 355 7.63 27.15 4.73
C LYS A 355 6.77 26.27 5.63
N TYR A 356 5.92 25.42 5.04
CA TYR A 356 5.19 24.41 5.79
C TYR A 356 6.14 23.39 6.43
N ASP A 357 5.70 22.75 7.50
CA ASP A 357 6.33 21.56 8.04
C ASP A 357 5.89 20.36 7.17
N TYR A 358 6.72 19.98 6.21
CA TYR A 358 6.41 18.92 5.27
C TYR A 358 7.59 17.98 5.03
N LYS A 359 7.29 16.77 4.58
CA LYS A 359 8.26 15.83 4.03
C LYS A 359 7.67 15.25 2.75
N PHE A 360 8.46 15.23 1.68
CA PHE A 360 8.15 14.55 0.43
C PHE A 360 9.12 13.40 0.22
N VAL A 361 8.60 12.20 -0.09
CA VAL A 361 9.40 11.00 -0.39
C VAL A 361 8.98 10.47 -1.75
N GLY A 362 9.86 10.61 -2.73
CA GLY A 362 9.69 10.09 -4.08
C GLY A 362 10.50 8.83 -4.30
N ALA A 363 10.04 7.94 -5.18
CA ALA A 363 10.78 6.76 -5.66
C ALA A 363 10.43 6.45 -7.11
N LYS A 364 11.14 5.49 -7.72
CA LYS A 364 10.71 4.85 -8.96
C LYS A 364 9.53 3.92 -8.65
N GLY A 365 8.31 4.44 -8.59
CA GLY A 365 7.11 3.71 -8.20
C GLY A 365 5.92 4.04 -9.07
N PHE A 366 4.86 3.27 -8.92
CA PHE A 366 3.60 3.37 -9.67
C PHE A 366 2.47 3.81 -8.73
N HIS A 367 1.24 3.93 -9.27
CA HIS A 367 0.05 4.26 -8.50
C HIS A 367 -0.38 3.10 -7.60
N SER A 368 0.32 2.90 -6.50
CA SER A 368 0.09 1.79 -5.58
C SER A 368 0.37 2.18 -4.12
N ASP A 369 -0.01 1.31 -3.20
CA ASP A 369 0.29 1.44 -1.77
C ASP A 369 1.64 0.84 -1.36
N LYS A 370 2.37 0.19 -2.28
CA LYS A 370 3.56 -0.59 -1.94
C LYS A 370 4.68 0.24 -1.33
N HIS A 371 5.02 1.38 -1.97
CA HIS A 371 6.05 2.28 -1.42
C HIS A 371 5.59 2.90 -0.09
N GLY A 372 4.36 3.40 -0.05
CA GLY A 372 3.77 3.95 1.18
C GLY A 372 3.85 2.97 2.35
N ARG A 373 3.48 1.70 2.13
CA ARG A 373 3.56 0.64 3.13
C ARG A 373 5.00 0.28 3.53
N ALA A 374 5.96 0.36 2.61
CA ALA A 374 7.36 0.11 2.90
C ALA A 374 8.00 1.16 3.83
N ILE A 375 7.48 2.39 3.83
CA ILE A 375 7.95 3.52 4.65
C ILE A 375 6.94 3.95 5.72
N PHE A 376 5.94 3.10 6.03
CA PHE A 376 4.79 3.52 6.84
C PHE A 376 5.19 3.86 8.27
N SER A 377 5.98 3.02 8.92
CA SER A 377 6.45 3.30 10.28
C SER A 377 7.28 4.58 10.37
N ASP A 378 8.14 4.84 9.38
CA ASP A 378 8.93 6.07 9.33
C ASP A 378 8.07 7.31 9.07
N SER A 379 7.02 7.17 8.26
CA SER A 379 6.03 8.22 8.03
C SER A 379 5.29 8.58 9.32
N LEU A 380 4.85 7.57 10.07
CA LEU A 380 4.15 7.76 11.35
C LEU A 380 5.06 8.36 12.41
N LYS A 381 6.29 7.86 12.57
CA LYS A 381 7.28 8.44 13.50
C LYS A 381 7.54 9.92 13.19
N TRP A 382 7.65 10.26 11.91
CA TRP A 382 7.84 11.64 11.50
C TRP A 382 6.63 12.52 11.79
N LEU A 383 5.40 12.03 11.53
CA LEU A 383 4.17 12.76 11.81
C LEU A 383 3.96 13.02 13.31
N TRP A 384 4.23 12.02 14.14
CA TRP A 384 3.96 12.06 15.59
C TRP A 384 5.16 12.49 16.45
N ARG A 385 6.28 12.94 15.85
CA ARG A 385 7.55 13.22 16.52
C ARG A 385 7.49 14.24 17.66
N ASP A 386 6.44 15.06 17.74
CA ASP A 386 6.22 16.10 18.74
C ASP A 386 5.13 15.77 19.77
N VAL A 387 4.50 14.61 19.65
CA VAL A 387 3.42 14.17 20.57
C VAL A 387 3.91 12.94 21.34
N ARG A 388 3.79 13.02 22.68
CA ARG A 388 4.15 11.94 23.60
C ARG A 388 2.96 11.52 24.46
#